data_052285dc7fff81558d99323fec56aa7d
#
_entry.id   052285dc7fff81558d99323fec56aa7d
#
_cell.length_a   1.000
_cell.length_b   1.000
_cell.length_c   1.000
_cell.angle_alpha   90.00
_cell.angle_beta   90.00
_cell.angle_gamma   90.00
#
_symmetry.space_group_name_H-M   'P 1'
#
loop_
_entity.id
_entity.type
_entity.pdbx_description
1 polymer ?
#
loop_
_entity_poly.entity_id
_entity_poly.type
_entity_poly.pdbx_seq_one_letter_code
_entity_poly.pdbx_strand_id
1 'polypeptide(L)'
;MIRKTRLIPLLLAILLLSGCNSLVGMIVGYKELSQFNEEDCNSFLNESQQSLPCTQIISTVDQTNARLGLDTNEAVFHDLYQPVQVLCFDGDSLVSWLVQCYATKPGSLKIDWNHDGRFNSFPPQSSVPIPFGHLSLTRHRAIYPTLQPATRYTVLLIYTNTMRRVSQRAVEAVAHCLHGHETETTVTLINTDPWWVHLHNYPDDTPFHHSKN
;
A
#
# COMPACT_ATOMS: atom_id res chain seq x y z
N MET A 1 -28.92 -48.51 10.37
CA MET A 1 -29.39 -47.36 9.60
C MET A 1 -28.66 -46.12 10.09
N ILE A 2 -27.57 -45.72 9.47
CA ILE A 2 -26.72 -44.58 9.90
C ILE A 2 -27.29 -43.30 9.31
N ARG A 3 -27.56 -42.32 10.17
CA ARG A 3 -28.20 -41.05 9.91
C ARG A 3 -27.41 -40.23 8.88
N LYS A 4 -27.83 -40.27 7.61
CA LYS A 4 -27.32 -39.45 6.49
C LYS A 4 -27.60 -37.92 6.62
N THR A 5 -28.39 -37.49 7.61
CA THR A 5 -28.89 -36.13 7.76
C THR A 5 -27.96 -35.14 8.49
N ARG A 6 -26.83 -35.61 9.08
CA ARG A 6 -25.87 -34.72 9.79
C ARG A 6 -24.64 -34.30 8.97
N LEU A 7 -24.43 -34.91 7.82
CA LEU A 7 -23.28 -34.59 6.94
C LEU A 7 -23.47 -33.28 6.13
N ILE A 8 -24.71 -32.95 5.78
CA ILE A 8 -25.04 -31.77 4.97
C ILE A 8 -24.70 -30.46 5.67
N PRO A 9 -25.07 -30.20 6.96
CA PRO A 9 -24.71 -28.96 7.62
C PRO A 9 -23.21 -28.82 7.89
N LEU A 10 -22.50 -29.94 8.10
CA LEU A 10 -21.05 -29.95 8.27
C LEU A 10 -20.31 -29.57 6.96
N LEU A 11 -20.76 -30.11 5.82
CA LEU A 11 -20.24 -29.77 4.50
C LEU A 11 -20.53 -28.30 4.14
N LEU A 12 -21.73 -27.82 4.50
CA LEU A 12 -22.10 -26.40 4.30
C LEU A 12 -21.25 -25.47 5.17
N ALA A 13 -20.95 -25.84 6.41
CA ALA A 13 -20.09 -25.08 7.30
C ALA A 13 -18.63 -25.04 6.81
N ILE A 14 -18.10 -26.13 6.26
CA ILE A 14 -16.76 -26.18 5.66
C ILE A 14 -16.69 -25.34 4.38
N LEU A 15 -17.73 -25.37 3.54
CA LEU A 15 -17.83 -24.52 2.35
C LEU A 15 -17.93 -23.03 2.70
N LEU A 16 -18.61 -22.68 3.79
CA LEU A 16 -18.70 -21.29 4.27
C LEU A 16 -17.36 -20.82 4.88
N LEU A 17 -16.61 -21.69 5.55
CA LEU A 17 -15.30 -21.36 6.13
C LEU A 17 -14.19 -21.21 5.08
N SER A 18 -14.22 -22.01 4.01
CA SER A 18 -13.27 -21.87 2.89
C SER A 18 -13.58 -20.68 1.98
N GLY A 19 -14.83 -20.19 1.98
CA GLY A 19 -15.25 -19.02 1.19
C GLY A 19 -14.89 -17.66 1.80
N CYS A 20 -14.61 -17.58 3.12
CA CYS A 20 -14.37 -16.29 3.78
C CYS A 20 -13.14 -15.56 3.26
N ASN A 21 -12.02 -16.22 3.01
CA ASN A 21 -10.81 -15.58 2.49
C ASN A 21 -10.99 -15.06 1.05
N SER A 22 -11.73 -15.79 0.22
CA SER A 22 -12.03 -15.39 -1.16
C SER A 22 -13.01 -14.19 -1.20
N LEU A 23 -13.98 -14.15 -0.29
CA LEU A 23 -14.98 -13.07 -0.20
C LEU A 23 -14.34 -11.75 0.27
N VAL A 24 -13.49 -11.80 1.28
CA VAL A 24 -12.73 -10.63 1.76
C VAL A 24 -11.79 -10.13 0.67
N GLY A 25 -11.07 -11.01 -0.02
CA GLY A 25 -10.23 -10.68 -1.16
C GLY A 25 -11.01 -9.96 -2.27
N MET A 26 -12.21 -10.43 -2.59
CA MET A 26 -13.08 -9.83 -3.62
C MET A 26 -13.59 -8.44 -3.21
N ILE A 27 -13.89 -8.21 -1.93
CA ILE A 27 -14.38 -6.92 -1.42
C ILE A 27 -13.27 -5.88 -1.39
N VAL A 28 -12.06 -6.24 -0.95
CA VAL A 28 -10.87 -5.35 -0.98
C VAL A 28 -10.29 -5.22 -2.39
N GLY A 29 -10.79 -6.00 -3.36
CA GLY A 29 -10.29 -6.00 -4.74
C GLY A 29 -8.90 -6.63 -4.86
N TYR A 30 -8.58 -7.62 -3.99
CA TYR A 30 -7.34 -8.37 -4.10
C TYR A 30 -7.32 -9.19 -5.38
N LYS A 31 -6.28 -9.00 -6.20
CA LYS A 31 -6.00 -9.76 -7.41
C LYS A 31 -4.58 -10.29 -7.30
N GLU A 32 -4.43 -11.59 -7.35
CA GLU A 32 -3.11 -12.21 -7.42
C GLU A 32 -2.44 -11.88 -8.76
N LEU A 33 -1.18 -11.46 -8.70
CA LEU A 33 -0.39 -11.15 -9.89
C LEU A 33 0.62 -12.27 -10.13
N SER A 34 0.40 -13.08 -11.17
CA SER A 34 1.34 -14.12 -11.60
C SER A 34 2.44 -13.59 -12.53
N GLN A 35 2.21 -12.44 -13.17
CA GLN A 35 3.16 -11.76 -14.04
C GLN A 35 3.00 -10.24 -13.93
N PHE A 36 4.10 -9.53 -14.13
CA PHE A 36 4.10 -8.07 -14.20
C PHE A 36 3.48 -7.61 -15.54
N ASN A 37 2.64 -6.57 -15.45
CA ASN A 37 2.03 -5.93 -16.61
C ASN A 37 2.20 -4.41 -16.54
N GLU A 38 3.04 -3.86 -17.41
CA GLU A 38 3.31 -2.43 -17.49
C GLU A 38 2.07 -1.63 -17.95
N GLU A 39 1.20 -2.21 -18.79
CA GLU A 39 -0.03 -1.55 -19.24
C GLU A 39 -0.99 -1.29 -18.06
N ASP A 40 -1.09 -2.23 -17.11
CA ASP A 40 -1.89 -2.05 -15.89
C ASP A 40 -1.35 -0.86 -15.05
N CYS A 41 -0.02 -0.71 -14.97
CA CYS A 41 0.63 0.40 -14.27
C CYS A 41 0.38 1.74 -14.98
N ASN A 42 0.51 1.77 -16.31
CA ASN A 42 0.25 2.97 -17.11
C ASN A 42 -1.24 3.37 -17.06
N SER A 43 -2.15 2.39 -17.08
CA SER A 43 -3.57 2.64 -16.90
C SER A 43 -3.86 3.26 -15.53
N PHE A 44 -3.24 2.73 -14.46
CA PHE A 44 -3.40 3.29 -13.11
C PHE A 44 -2.85 4.72 -13.02
N LEU A 45 -1.67 5.01 -13.63
CA LEU A 45 -1.11 6.35 -13.69
C LEU A 45 -2.06 7.32 -14.39
N ASN A 46 -2.57 6.96 -15.57
CA ASN A 46 -3.46 7.80 -16.36
C ASN A 46 -4.77 8.10 -15.60
N GLU A 47 -5.34 7.12 -14.91
CA GLU A 47 -6.52 7.30 -14.06
C GLU A 47 -6.21 8.25 -12.89
N SER A 48 -5.05 8.07 -12.24
CA SER A 48 -4.63 8.89 -11.11
C SER A 48 -4.39 10.35 -11.51
N GLN A 49 -3.78 10.59 -12.69
CA GLN A 49 -3.49 11.93 -13.19
C GLN A 49 -4.75 12.75 -13.53
N GLN A 50 -5.92 12.14 -13.63
CA GLN A 50 -7.18 12.86 -13.80
C GLN A 50 -7.57 13.69 -12.56
N SER A 51 -7.11 13.28 -11.37
CA SER A 51 -7.45 13.92 -10.10
C SER A 51 -6.24 14.46 -9.34
N LEU A 52 -5.03 13.98 -9.66
CA LEU A 52 -3.81 14.24 -8.90
C LEU A 52 -2.60 14.36 -9.84
N PRO A 53 -2.03 15.56 -10.06
CA PRO A 53 -0.78 15.70 -10.79
C PRO A 53 0.32 14.87 -10.12
N CYS A 54 0.79 13.81 -10.79
CA CYS A 54 1.77 12.88 -10.23
C CYS A 54 2.68 12.29 -11.31
N THR A 55 3.83 11.79 -10.87
CA THR A 55 4.75 10.95 -11.64
C THR A 55 4.70 9.50 -11.14
N GLN A 56 5.31 8.57 -11.86
CA GLN A 56 5.35 7.16 -11.47
C GLN A 56 6.78 6.62 -11.53
N ILE A 57 7.09 5.73 -10.59
CA ILE A 57 8.26 4.86 -10.58
C ILE A 57 7.75 3.42 -10.48
N ILE A 58 8.23 2.54 -11.36
CA ILE A 58 8.05 1.09 -11.22
C ILE A 58 9.27 0.59 -10.44
N SER A 59 9.03 0.15 -9.20
CA SER A 59 10.08 -0.32 -8.30
C SER A 59 10.54 -1.72 -8.72
N THR A 60 11.86 -1.92 -8.80
CA THR A 60 12.42 -3.26 -8.97
C THR A 60 12.29 -4.07 -7.66
N VAL A 61 12.52 -5.37 -7.75
CA VAL A 61 12.57 -6.25 -6.56
C VAL A 61 13.61 -5.75 -5.56
N ASP A 62 14.82 -5.42 -6.03
CA ASP A 62 15.92 -4.95 -5.18
C ASP A 62 15.60 -3.60 -4.52
N GLN A 63 14.98 -2.68 -5.25
CA GLN A 63 14.55 -1.38 -4.71
C GLN A 63 13.47 -1.57 -3.62
N THR A 64 12.52 -2.46 -3.85
CA THR A 64 11.49 -2.75 -2.84
C THR A 64 12.11 -3.39 -1.59
N ASN A 65 13.03 -4.36 -1.75
CA ASN A 65 13.76 -4.97 -0.64
C ASN A 65 14.61 -3.94 0.11
N ALA A 66 15.32 -3.04 -0.60
CA ALA A 66 16.09 -1.96 0.02
C ALA A 66 15.19 -1.00 0.82
N ARG A 67 13.98 -0.70 0.33
CA ARG A 67 12.99 0.10 1.06
C ARG A 67 12.49 -0.61 2.33
N LEU A 68 12.20 -1.90 2.25
CA LEU A 68 11.80 -2.72 3.41
C LEU A 68 12.92 -2.80 4.45
N GLY A 69 14.18 -2.77 4.03
CA GLY A 69 15.36 -2.74 4.91
C GLY A 69 15.70 -1.36 5.49
N LEU A 70 14.90 -0.33 5.27
CA LEU A 70 15.15 1.01 5.83
C LEU A 70 15.10 1.04 7.35
N ASP A 71 14.31 0.16 7.96
CA ASP A 71 14.27 -0.03 9.41
C ASP A 71 14.14 -1.51 9.74
N THR A 72 14.88 -1.95 10.78
CA THR A 72 14.87 -3.34 11.26
C THR A 72 13.98 -3.54 12.49
N ASN A 73 13.35 -2.48 13.01
CA ASN A 73 12.37 -2.60 14.07
C ASN A 73 11.14 -3.36 13.55
N GLU A 74 10.73 -4.41 14.25
CA GLU A 74 9.64 -5.30 13.80
C GLU A 74 8.32 -4.56 13.54
N ALA A 75 7.94 -3.61 14.39
CA ALA A 75 6.72 -2.83 14.20
C ALA A 75 6.81 -1.93 12.97
N VAL A 76 7.95 -1.25 12.77
CA VAL A 76 8.20 -0.39 11.59
C VAL A 76 8.25 -1.25 10.33
N PHE A 77 8.91 -2.41 10.38
CA PHE A 77 8.97 -3.35 9.26
C PHE A 77 7.58 -3.84 8.84
N HIS A 78 6.72 -4.20 9.83
CA HIS A 78 5.33 -4.58 9.57
C HIS A 78 4.56 -3.50 8.80
N ASP A 79 4.77 -2.23 9.16
CA ASP A 79 4.10 -1.10 8.50
C ASP A 79 4.72 -0.82 7.12
N LEU A 80 6.05 -0.95 6.96
CA LEU A 80 6.74 -0.86 5.67
C LEU A 80 6.30 -1.95 4.68
N TYR A 81 5.91 -3.12 5.18
CA TYR A 81 5.46 -4.24 4.38
C TYR A 81 4.03 -4.06 3.82
N GLN A 82 3.27 -3.09 4.33
CA GLN A 82 1.91 -2.85 3.84
C GLN A 82 1.94 -2.50 2.34
N PRO A 83 1.09 -3.13 1.51
CA PRO A 83 1.11 -2.98 0.06
C PRO A 83 0.69 -1.60 -0.44
N VAL A 84 -0.12 -0.87 0.34
CA VAL A 84 -0.50 0.50 0.00
C VAL A 84 -0.19 1.42 1.17
N GLN A 85 0.59 2.47 0.90
CA GLN A 85 1.06 3.42 1.91
C GLN A 85 1.10 4.83 1.33
N VAL A 86 0.88 5.83 2.19
CA VAL A 86 1.08 7.25 1.88
C VAL A 86 2.09 7.82 2.86
N LEU A 87 3.22 8.31 2.33
CA LEU A 87 4.27 8.96 3.11
C LEU A 87 4.35 10.43 2.68
N CYS A 88 4.21 11.37 3.62
CA CYS A 88 4.35 12.79 3.36
C CYS A 88 5.59 13.33 4.05
N PHE A 89 6.41 14.05 3.29
CA PHE A 89 7.65 14.67 3.76
C PHE A 89 7.53 16.19 3.70
N ASP A 90 8.02 16.90 4.73
CA ASP A 90 8.31 18.32 4.71
C ASP A 90 9.85 18.47 4.64
N GLY A 91 10.37 18.91 3.51
CA GLY A 91 11.79 18.79 3.21
C GLY A 91 12.24 17.32 3.23
N ASP A 92 13.20 16.99 4.11
CA ASP A 92 13.72 15.62 4.29
C ASP A 92 12.96 14.81 5.35
N SER A 93 12.16 15.47 6.18
CA SER A 93 11.52 14.85 7.34
C SER A 93 10.20 14.19 6.96
N LEU A 94 10.01 12.91 7.32
CA LEU A 94 8.70 12.25 7.26
C LEU A 94 7.78 12.88 8.33
N VAL A 95 6.71 13.53 7.89
CA VAL A 95 5.75 14.22 8.78
C VAL A 95 4.40 13.49 8.86
N SER A 96 4.13 12.57 7.94
CA SER A 96 2.94 11.73 7.97
C SER A 96 3.20 10.39 7.31
N TRP A 97 2.68 9.32 7.91
CA TRP A 97 2.74 7.96 7.39
C TRP A 97 1.41 7.24 7.62
N LEU A 98 0.78 6.86 6.52
CA LEU A 98 -0.50 6.15 6.54
C LEU A 98 -0.32 4.81 5.83
N VAL A 99 -0.90 3.77 6.40
CA VAL A 99 -0.82 2.40 5.88
C VAL A 99 -2.22 1.79 5.71
N GLN A 100 -2.34 0.88 4.76
CA GLN A 100 -3.63 0.37 4.31
C GLN A 100 -4.49 -0.31 5.37
N CYS A 101 -3.90 -0.93 6.41
CA CYS A 101 -4.68 -1.61 7.45
C CYS A 101 -5.60 -0.64 8.22
N TYR A 102 -5.34 0.68 8.12
CA TYR A 102 -6.20 1.74 8.66
C TYR A 102 -7.14 2.36 7.62
N ALA A 103 -7.16 1.85 6.37
CA ALA A 103 -8.05 2.34 5.33
C ALA A 103 -9.49 1.82 5.44
N THR A 104 -9.78 1.02 6.45
CA THR A 104 -11.13 0.48 6.70
C THR A 104 -11.51 0.69 8.16
N LYS A 105 -12.71 1.23 8.39
CA LYS A 105 -13.26 1.31 9.75
C LYS A 105 -13.49 -0.11 10.28
N PRO A 106 -13.11 -0.42 11.54
CA PRO A 106 -13.40 -1.71 12.16
C PRO A 106 -14.89 -2.09 12.04
N GLY A 107 -15.16 -3.30 11.56
CA GLY A 107 -16.52 -3.80 11.33
C GLY A 107 -17.18 -3.32 10.03
N SER A 108 -16.47 -2.58 9.17
CA SER A 108 -16.91 -2.14 7.84
C SER A 108 -16.11 -2.85 6.75
N LEU A 109 -16.76 -3.12 5.62
CA LEU A 109 -16.11 -3.61 4.40
C LEU A 109 -15.80 -2.46 3.41
N LYS A 110 -16.14 -1.22 3.77
CA LYS A 110 -15.90 -0.06 2.92
C LYS A 110 -14.48 0.43 3.08
N ILE A 111 -13.76 0.53 1.95
CA ILE A 111 -12.45 1.17 1.88
C ILE A 111 -12.67 2.68 1.92
N ASP A 112 -12.14 3.32 2.95
CA ASP A 112 -12.26 4.76 3.16
C ASP A 112 -11.03 5.25 3.96
N TRP A 113 -10.06 5.82 3.26
CA TRP A 113 -8.82 6.32 3.86
C TRP A 113 -9.05 7.51 4.81
N ASN A 114 -10.21 8.16 4.71
CA ASN A 114 -10.56 9.31 5.56
C ASN A 114 -11.72 9.03 6.54
N HIS A 115 -12.00 7.78 6.86
CA HIS A 115 -13.13 7.41 7.74
C HIS A 115 -13.02 7.99 9.16
N ASP A 116 -11.83 8.40 9.59
CA ASP A 116 -11.53 9.00 10.90
C ASP A 116 -11.05 10.47 10.79
N GLY A 117 -11.13 11.07 9.59
CA GLY A 117 -10.82 12.48 9.36
C GLY A 117 -9.34 12.81 9.19
N ARG A 118 -8.45 11.81 9.07
CA ARG A 118 -6.98 12.04 8.96
C ARG A 118 -6.58 12.86 7.74
N PHE A 119 -7.33 12.79 6.65
CA PHE A 119 -7.11 13.56 5.43
C PHE A 119 -7.86 14.91 5.39
N ASN A 120 -8.40 15.39 6.51
CA ASN A 120 -9.09 16.68 6.55
C ASN A 120 -8.12 17.89 6.59
N SER A 121 -6.83 17.65 6.76
CA SER A 121 -5.77 18.67 6.73
C SER A 121 -4.56 18.16 5.98
N PHE A 122 -3.75 19.08 5.42
CA PHE A 122 -2.47 18.73 4.78
C PHE A 122 -1.30 19.25 5.64
N PRO A 123 -0.25 18.48 5.90
CA PRO A 123 -0.15 17.02 5.69
C PRO A 123 -1.21 16.24 6.49
N PRO A 124 -1.65 15.05 6.00
CA PRO A 124 -2.61 14.24 6.73
C PRO A 124 -2.03 13.72 8.05
N GLN A 125 -2.90 13.36 9.00
CA GLN A 125 -2.45 12.80 10.28
C GLN A 125 -1.97 11.35 10.08
N SER A 126 -0.83 10.99 10.67
CA SER A 126 -0.30 9.63 10.62
C SER A 126 -1.27 8.61 11.20
N SER A 127 -1.34 7.43 10.57
CA SER A 127 -2.06 6.27 11.11
C SER A 127 -1.19 5.36 11.98
N VAL A 128 0.14 5.52 11.87
CA VAL A 128 1.15 4.74 12.59
C VAL A 128 2.23 5.68 13.15
N PRO A 129 2.98 5.26 14.19
CA PRO A 129 4.10 6.03 14.71
C PRO A 129 5.18 6.26 13.65
N ILE A 130 5.71 7.48 13.59
CA ILE A 130 6.80 7.84 12.69
C ILE A 130 8.13 7.52 13.37
N PRO A 131 8.97 6.61 12.82
CA PRO A 131 10.28 6.32 13.37
C PRO A 131 11.23 7.50 13.14
N PHE A 132 11.96 7.90 14.16
CA PHE A 132 12.83 9.08 14.08
C PHE A 132 13.99 8.84 13.12
N GLY A 133 14.09 9.64 12.06
CA GLY A 133 15.24 9.71 11.14
C GLY A 133 15.45 8.51 10.19
N HIS A 134 14.75 7.39 10.39
CA HIS A 134 14.99 6.16 9.62
C HIS A 134 14.35 6.18 8.23
N LEU A 135 13.23 6.90 8.06
CA LEU A 135 12.47 6.97 6.81
C LEU A 135 12.58 8.36 6.16
N SER A 136 13.79 8.97 6.12
CA SER A 136 13.96 10.29 5.50
C SER A 136 13.82 10.23 3.98
N LEU A 137 13.46 11.35 3.35
CA LEU A 137 13.36 11.47 1.89
C LEU A 137 14.71 11.21 1.21
N THR A 138 15.82 11.62 1.82
CA THR A 138 17.19 11.34 1.33
C THR A 138 17.43 9.84 1.21
N ARG A 139 17.00 9.03 2.17
CA ARG A 139 17.13 7.57 2.10
C ARG A 139 16.25 6.98 0.99
N HIS A 140 15.04 7.49 0.81
CA HIS A 140 14.19 7.08 -0.31
C HIS A 140 14.79 7.48 -1.67
N ARG A 141 15.42 8.65 -1.79
CA ARG A 141 16.13 9.07 -3.01
C ARG A 141 17.35 8.21 -3.33
N ALA A 142 18.03 7.69 -2.34
CA ALA A 142 19.12 6.73 -2.56
C ALA A 142 18.62 5.43 -3.20
N ILE A 143 17.39 5.01 -2.88
CA ILE A 143 16.75 3.83 -3.46
C ILE A 143 16.12 4.15 -4.83
N TYR A 144 15.50 5.32 -4.95
CA TYR A 144 14.77 5.80 -6.13
C TYR A 144 15.41 7.07 -6.70
N PRO A 145 16.52 6.99 -7.46
CA PRO A 145 17.26 8.16 -7.92
C PRO A 145 16.47 9.08 -8.86
N THR A 146 15.38 8.57 -9.45
CA THR A 146 14.49 9.32 -10.34
C THR A 146 13.41 10.14 -9.60
N LEU A 147 13.38 10.07 -8.25
CA LEU A 147 12.47 10.90 -7.47
C LEU A 147 12.73 12.39 -7.73
N GLN A 148 11.68 13.07 -8.20
CA GLN A 148 11.74 14.49 -8.48
C GLN A 148 12.04 15.30 -7.20
N PRO A 149 12.84 16.38 -7.31
CA PRO A 149 13.01 17.28 -6.19
C PRO A 149 11.68 17.97 -5.89
N ALA A 150 11.31 18.03 -4.62
CA ALA A 150 10.14 18.78 -4.18
C ALA A 150 10.49 20.25 -4.02
N THR A 151 9.48 21.12 -4.16
CA THR A 151 9.56 22.52 -3.76
C THR A 151 9.58 22.65 -2.24
N ARG A 152 8.62 22.03 -1.57
CA ARG A 152 8.51 21.94 -0.12
C ARG A 152 8.11 20.54 0.34
N TYR A 153 6.96 20.07 -0.13
CA TYR A 153 6.44 18.77 0.26
C TYR A 153 6.68 17.70 -0.80
N THR A 154 6.94 16.49 -0.35
CA THR A 154 6.95 15.30 -1.22
C THR A 154 5.96 14.29 -0.65
N VAL A 155 5.08 13.78 -1.51
CA VAL A 155 4.19 12.66 -1.19
C VAL A 155 4.65 11.45 -2.01
N LEU A 156 4.98 10.36 -1.32
CA LEU A 156 5.19 9.05 -1.92
C LEU A 156 3.98 8.19 -1.65
N LEU A 157 3.29 7.74 -2.69
CA LEU A 157 2.20 6.80 -2.61
C LEU A 157 2.71 5.44 -3.13
N ILE A 158 3.00 4.54 -2.21
CA ILE A 158 3.36 3.15 -2.53
C ILE A 158 2.08 2.43 -2.87
N TYR A 159 2.07 1.69 -3.99
CA TYR A 159 0.88 1.01 -4.45
C TYR A 159 1.18 -0.30 -5.19
N THR A 160 0.16 -1.13 -5.34
CA THR A 160 0.19 -2.34 -6.15
C THR A 160 -1.16 -2.56 -6.85
N ASN A 161 -1.14 -3.09 -8.06
CA ASN A 161 -2.35 -3.52 -8.76
C ASN A 161 -2.97 -4.78 -8.13
N THR A 162 -2.23 -5.52 -7.28
CA THR A 162 -2.79 -6.56 -6.41
C THR A 162 -3.96 -6.02 -5.57
N MET A 163 -3.88 -4.75 -5.17
CA MET A 163 -4.89 -4.05 -4.37
C MET A 163 -5.32 -2.73 -5.05
N ARG A 164 -5.57 -2.79 -6.37
CA ARG A 164 -5.86 -1.61 -7.21
C ARG A 164 -6.95 -0.71 -6.61
N ARG A 165 -8.04 -1.30 -6.11
CA ARG A 165 -9.15 -0.53 -5.54
C ARG A 165 -8.74 0.23 -4.27
N VAL A 166 -7.93 -0.36 -3.41
CA VAL A 166 -7.38 0.31 -2.21
C VAL A 166 -6.44 1.43 -2.62
N SER A 167 -5.60 1.17 -3.63
CA SER A 167 -4.66 2.14 -4.21
C SER A 167 -5.38 3.35 -4.82
N GLN A 168 -6.46 3.13 -5.59
CA GLN A 168 -7.27 4.21 -6.16
C GLN A 168 -7.90 5.09 -5.08
N ARG A 169 -8.44 4.48 -4.02
CA ARG A 169 -8.99 5.23 -2.89
C ARG A 169 -7.93 6.02 -2.13
N ALA A 170 -6.69 5.54 -2.06
CA ALA A 170 -5.57 6.32 -1.51
C ALA A 170 -5.26 7.55 -2.37
N VAL A 171 -5.23 7.41 -3.71
CA VAL A 171 -5.05 8.54 -4.64
C VAL A 171 -6.15 9.58 -4.45
N GLU A 172 -7.42 9.16 -4.39
CA GLU A 172 -8.56 10.07 -4.16
C GLU A 172 -8.42 10.83 -2.83
N ALA A 173 -8.02 10.15 -1.76
CA ALA A 173 -7.83 10.77 -0.44
C ALA A 173 -6.68 11.79 -0.46
N VAL A 174 -5.55 11.45 -1.10
CA VAL A 174 -4.42 12.37 -1.28
C VAL A 174 -4.82 13.58 -2.12
N ALA A 175 -5.50 13.38 -3.24
CA ALA A 175 -5.97 14.47 -4.10
C ALA A 175 -6.88 15.45 -3.34
N HIS A 176 -7.81 14.92 -2.54
CA HIS A 176 -8.68 15.74 -1.69
C HIS A 176 -7.91 16.53 -0.64
N CYS A 177 -6.96 15.89 0.04
CA CYS A 177 -6.15 16.49 1.10
C CYS A 177 -5.20 17.58 0.58
N LEU A 178 -4.71 17.44 -0.66
CA LEU A 178 -3.76 18.37 -1.29
C LEU A 178 -4.39 19.67 -1.78
N HIS A 179 -5.73 19.79 -1.73
CA HIS A 179 -6.40 20.98 -2.24
C HIS A 179 -5.86 22.27 -1.60
N GLY A 180 -5.32 23.18 -2.45
CA GLY A 180 -4.66 24.41 -2.03
C GLY A 180 -3.15 24.28 -1.74
N HIS A 181 -2.55 23.09 -1.86
CA HIS A 181 -1.13 22.82 -1.64
C HIS A 181 -0.43 22.23 -2.87
N GLU A 182 -1.09 22.19 -4.02
CA GLU A 182 -0.62 21.53 -5.24
C GLU A 182 0.69 22.13 -5.77
N THR A 183 0.85 23.44 -5.65
CA THR A 183 2.04 24.16 -6.18
C THR A 183 3.31 23.95 -5.36
N GLU A 184 3.18 23.56 -4.10
CA GLU A 184 4.30 23.32 -3.19
C GLU A 184 4.56 21.81 -2.94
N THR A 185 3.81 20.93 -3.60
CA THR A 185 3.86 19.50 -3.38
C THR A 185 4.21 18.74 -4.66
N THR A 186 5.16 17.81 -4.55
CA THR A 186 5.45 16.82 -5.59
C THR A 186 4.89 15.47 -5.17
N VAL A 187 4.12 14.82 -6.04
CA VAL A 187 3.55 13.48 -5.79
C VAL A 187 4.20 12.46 -6.70
N THR A 188 4.69 11.37 -6.13
CA THR A 188 5.22 10.22 -6.87
C THR A 188 4.50 8.94 -6.45
N LEU A 189 3.93 8.25 -7.42
CA LEU A 189 3.39 6.91 -7.27
C LEU A 189 4.53 5.90 -7.42
N ILE A 190 4.70 4.99 -6.47
CA ILE A 190 5.72 3.93 -6.52
C ILE A 190 5.00 2.59 -6.62
N ASN A 191 5.04 1.98 -7.82
CA ASN A 191 4.46 0.67 -8.08
C ASN A 191 5.40 -0.43 -7.56
N THR A 192 4.85 -1.39 -6.81
CA THR A 192 5.59 -2.53 -6.25
C THR A 192 5.17 -3.88 -6.85
N ASP A 193 4.43 -3.90 -7.96
CA ASP A 193 3.97 -5.14 -8.60
C ASP A 193 5.10 -6.10 -8.95
N PRO A 194 6.30 -5.67 -9.45
CA PRO A 194 7.39 -6.61 -9.73
C PRO A 194 7.80 -7.42 -8.50
N TRP A 195 7.75 -6.83 -7.31
CA TRP A 195 8.07 -7.51 -6.06
C TRP A 195 6.98 -8.51 -5.65
N TRP A 196 5.69 -8.15 -5.80
CA TRP A 196 4.57 -9.07 -5.53
C TRP A 196 4.55 -10.26 -6.47
N VAL A 197 4.87 -10.05 -7.76
CA VAL A 197 5.05 -11.11 -8.75
C VAL A 197 6.23 -12.02 -8.38
N HIS A 198 7.34 -11.43 -7.91
CA HIS A 198 8.49 -12.20 -7.44
C HIS A 198 8.11 -13.11 -6.29
N LEU A 199 7.44 -12.60 -5.25
CA LEU A 199 6.98 -13.39 -4.11
C LEU A 199 5.97 -14.47 -4.48
N HIS A 200 5.10 -14.21 -5.46
CA HIS A 200 4.18 -15.24 -5.97
C HIS A 200 4.96 -16.42 -6.59
N ASN A 201 6.00 -16.13 -7.37
CA ASN A 201 6.80 -17.14 -8.06
C ASN A 201 7.85 -17.81 -7.14
N TYR A 202 8.30 -17.12 -6.11
CA TYR A 202 9.33 -17.55 -5.15
C TYR A 202 8.88 -17.29 -3.70
N PRO A 203 7.90 -18.06 -3.19
CA PRO A 203 7.29 -17.80 -1.87
C PRO A 203 8.28 -17.92 -0.70
N ASP A 204 9.38 -18.65 -0.86
CA ASP A 204 10.41 -18.81 0.17
C ASP A 204 11.29 -17.55 0.33
N ASP A 205 11.27 -16.62 -0.63
CA ASP A 205 12.01 -15.35 -0.58
C ASP A 205 11.30 -14.29 0.27
N THR A 206 10.23 -14.67 1.00
CA THR A 206 9.54 -13.73 1.87
C THR A 206 10.45 -13.27 3.01
N PRO A 207 10.55 -11.95 3.28
CA PRO A 207 11.44 -11.42 4.32
C PRO A 207 11.12 -11.89 5.74
N PHE A 208 9.96 -12.53 5.97
CA PHE A 208 9.56 -13.09 7.26
C PHE A 208 10.24 -14.42 7.62
N HIS A 209 10.83 -15.14 6.65
CA HIS A 209 11.49 -16.42 6.94
C HIS A 209 12.89 -16.27 7.55
N HIS A 210 13.51 -15.10 7.43
CA HIS A 210 14.88 -14.86 7.94
C HIS A 210 14.96 -14.44 9.42
N SER A 211 13.84 -14.23 10.11
CA SER A 211 13.82 -13.77 11.52
C SER A 211 13.80 -14.90 12.57
N LYS A 212 13.95 -16.17 12.15
CA LYS A 212 13.88 -17.34 13.06
C LYS A 212 15.20 -18.08 13.29
N ASN A 213 16.35 -17.43 13.00
CA ASN A 213 17.67 -18.00 13.34
C ASN A 213 18.39 -17.14 14.37
#